data_8c345c9793cc9ba6c9b05f8594f59d34
#
_entry.id   8c345c9793cc9ba6c9b05f8594f59d34
#
_cell.length_a   1.000
_cell.length_b   1.000
_cell.length_c   1.000
_cell.angle_alpha   90.00
_cell.angle_beta   90.00
_cell.angle_gamma   90.00
#
_symmetry.space_group_name_H-M   'P 1'
#
loop_
_entity.id
_entity.type
_entity.pdbx_description
1 polymer ?
#
loop_
_entity_poly.entity_id
_entity_poly.type
_entity_poly.pdbx_seq_one_letter_code
_entity_poly.pdbx_strand_id
1 'polypeptide(L)'
;MKLNLTSFLDKKNYCLPIGRTNISLKDSDVENARINLYRDRDAFFVNGILCYASAIQSVNTNNYSWAFINSYYSVFFFCKVLISNWDYGIYYIGTTPYFIKVAKGESFTKESGNSHQLVFKKFIELFKHEDFIGEIENTNNIDWFNHKREEINYRLSPMPDPSPPVPLYKYCNDIRKWIVRYMNDSIYSFDESHCYMAFPVYMMSYIIQYLYDNKKNEFISEELLIHLRKNIADANGPIDSIIKKIADLRL
;
A
#
# COMPACT_ATOMS: atom_id res chain seq x y z
N MET A 1 17.82 -4.43 0.61
CA MET A 1 17.59 -5.12 -0.69
C MET A 1 17.00 -4.10 -1.66
N LYS A 2 17.52 -3.97 -2.89
CA LYS A 2 16.93 -3.07 -3.90
C LYS A 2 15.66 -3.70 -4.49
N LEU A 3 14.71 -2.86 -4.91
CA LEU A 3 13.53 -3.30 -5.67
C LEU A 3 13.94 -4.00 -6.98
N ASN A 4 13.13 -4.92 -7.46
CA ASN A 4 13.41 -5.69 -8.69
C ASN A 4 13.47 -4.79 -9.92
N LEU A 5 12.51 -3.87 -10.07
CA LEU A 5 12.52 -2.90 -11.14
C LEU A 5 13.77 -2.02 -11.11
N THR A 6 14.13 -1.49 -9.93
CA THR A 6 15.36 -0.69 -9.75
C THR A 6 16.61 -1.48 -10.14
N SER A 7 16.72 -2.73 -9.67
CA SER A 7 17.84 -3.60 -10.00
C SER A 7 17.94 -3.91 -11.48
N PHE A 8 16.80 -4.09 -12.15
CA PHE A 8 16.74 -4.30 -13.60
C PHE A 8 17.20 -3.05 -14.36
N LEU A 9 16.67 -1.87 -14.01
CA LEU A 9 17.01 -0.62 -14.68
C LEU A 9 18.50 -0.24 -14.48
N ASP A 10 19.04 -0.47 -13.30
CA ASP A 10 20.47 -0.27 -13.01
C ASP A 10 21.35 -1.17 -13.89
N LYS A 11 21.03 -2.48 -13.98
CA LYS A 11 21.76 -3.44 -14.83
C LYS A 11 21.71 -3.09 -16.31
N LYS A 12 20.64 -2.44 -16.77
CA LYS A 12 20.45 -1.96 -18.13
C LYS A 12 21.05 -0.57 -18.39
N ASN A 13 21.74 0.00 -17.39
CA ASN A 13 22.39 1.34 -17.46
C ASN A 13 21.40 2.48 -17.77
N TYR A 14 20.17 2.41 -17.21
CA TYR A 14 19.25 3.54 -17.22
C TYR A 14 19.63 4.64 -16.23
N CYS A 15 20.65 4.41 -15.38
CA CYS A 15 21.30 5.44 -14.59
C CYS A 15 22.10 6.33 -15.54
N LEU A 16 21.69 7.58 -15.67
CA LEU A 16 22.25 8.52 -16.64
C LEU A 16 23.66 9.00 -16.30
N PRO A 17 24.46 9.26 -17.36
CA PRO A 17 25.52 10.26 -17.28
C PRO A 17 24.89 11.64 -17.02
N ILE A 18 25.54 12.40 -16.15
CA ILE A 18 25.20 13.81 -15.84
C ILE A 18 24.96 14.57 -17.16
N GLY A 19 23.74 15.11 -17.34
CA GLY A 19 23.41 16.00 -18.47
C GLY A 19 22.36 15.53 -19.46
N ARG A 20 21.82 14.30 -19.38
CA ARG A 20 20.66 13.90 -20.23
C ARG A 20 19.34 14.20 -19.52
N THR A 21 18.47 14.94 -20.21
CA THR A 21 17.16 15.38 -19.67
C THR A 21 16.04 14.39 -19.92
N ASN A 22 16.16 13.52 -20.93
CA ASN A 22 15.10 12.56 -21.31
C ASN A 22 15.63 11.13 -21.30
N ILE A 23 15.06 10.32 -20.41
CA ILE A 23 15.25 8.87 -20.36
C ILE A 23 13.93 8.25 -20.79
N SER A 24 13.98 7.26 -21.68
CA SER A 24 12.83 6.43 -22.02
C SER A 24 13.22 4.97 -22.03
N LEU A 25 12.27 4.09 -21.71
CA LEU A 25 12.47 2.65 -21.83
C LEU A 25 12.65 2.27 -23.30
N LYS A 26 13.65 1.43 -23.58
CA LYS A 26 13.79 0.78 -24.88
C LYS A 26 12.68 -0.24 -25.05
N ASP A 27 12.14 -0.34 -26.27
CA ASP A 27 11.07 -1.30 -26.58
C ASP A 27 11.41 -2.74 -26.15
N SER A 28 12.66 -3.15 -26.35
CA SER A 28 13.18 -4.47 -25.96
C SER A 28 13.20 -4.74 -24.45
N ASP A 29 13.11 -3.70 -23.62
CA ASP A 29 13.22 -3.80 -22.18
C ASP A 29 11.86 -3.67 -21.46
N VAL A 30 10.80 -3.23 -22.16
CA VAL A 30 9.47 -2.95 -21.58
C VAL A 30 8.89 -4.17 -20.87
N GLU A 31 8.89 -5.33 -21.52
CA GLU A 31 8.29 -6.54 -20.94
C GLU A 31 9.05 -7.00 -19.69
N ASN A 32 10.38 -7.00 -19.75
CA ASN A 32 11.20 -7.35 -18.59
C ASN A 32 11.07 -6.32 -17.45
N ALA A 33 10.92 -5.03 -17.76
CA ALA A 33 10.65 -4.00 -16.78
C ALA A 33 9.29 -4.24 -16.09
N ARG A 34 8.26 -4.60 -16.86
CA ARG A 34 6.92 -4.93 -16.34
C ARG A 34 6.93 -6.14 -15.44
N ILE A 35 7.60 -7.21 -15.81
CA ILE A 35 7.76 -8.40 -14.94
C ILE A 35 8.41 -8.02 -13.60
N ASN A 36 9.46 -7.20 -13.62
CA ASN A 36 10.13 -6.77 -12.39
C ASN A 36 9.27 -5.80 -11.57
N LEU A 37 8.50 -4.92 -12.21
CA LEU A 37 7.52 -4.05 -11.54
C LEU A 37 6.44 -4.88 -10.82
N TYR A 38 5.93 -5.92 -11.45
CA TYR A 38 4.90 -6.79 -10.85
C TYR A 38 5.45 -7.64 -9.70
N ARG A 39 6.71 -8.07 -9.75
CA ARG A 39 7.36 -8.69 -8.59
C ARG A 39 7.46 -7.74 -7.40
N ASP A 40 7.76 -6.46 -7.65
CA ASP A 40 7.75 -5.44 -6.60
C ASP A 40 6.34 -5.17 -6.08
N ARG A 41 5.33 -5.12 -6.97
CA ARG A 41 3.90 -5.01 -6.61
C ARG A 41 3.47 -6.10 -5.63
N ASP A 42 3.83 -7.36 -5.93
CA ASP A 42 3.47 -8.51 -5.10
C ASP A 42 4.11 -8.41 -3.72
N ALA A 43 5.38 -8.00 -3.65
CA ALA A 43 6.06 -7.74 -2.39
C ALA A 43 5.40 -6.58 -1.61
N PHE A 44 4.98 -5.51 -2.28
CA PHE A 44 4.25 -4.41 -1.63
C PHE A 44 2.91 -4.88 -1.06
N PHE A 45 2.18 -5.74 -1.78
CA PHE A 45 0.92 -6.28 -1.28
C PHE A 45 1.11 -7.08 0.00
N VAL A 46 2.09 -7.98 0.03
CA VAL A 46 2.45 -8.74 1.23
C VAL A 46 2.82 -7.82 2.38
N ASN A 47 3.66 -6.80 2.13
CA ASN A 47 4.04 -5.83 3.15
C ASN A 47 2.83 -5.04 3.68
N GLY A 48 1.89 -4.68 2.81
CA GLY A 48 0.63 -4.02 3.20
C GLY A 48 -0.19 -4.89 4.16
N ILE A 49 -0.35 -6.18 3.85
CA ILE A 49 -1.06 -7.13 4.73
C ILE A 49 -0.32 -7.31 6.07
N LEU A 50 1.01 -7.45 6.06
CA LEU A 50 1.81 -7.61 7.28
C LEU A 50 1.72 -6.35 8.17
N CYS A 51 1.76 -5.17 7.58
CA CYS A 51 1.54 -3.92 8.33
C CYS A 51 0.13 -3.89 8.94
N TYR A 52 -0.90 -4.27 8.20
CA TYR A 52 -2.26 -4.32 8.72
C TYR A 52 -2.42 -5.34 9.87
N ALA A 53 -1.82 -6.52 9.73
CA ALA A 53 -1.79 -7.52 10.80
C ALA A 53 -1.12 -6.97 12.07
N SER A 54 -0.01 -6.23 11.90
CA SER A 54 0.68 -5.56 13.00
C SER A 54 -0.19 -4.45 13.63
N ALA A 55 -1.00 -3.75 12.84
CA ALA A 55 -1.98 -2.79 13.36
C ALA A 55 -3.01 -3.47 14.27
N ILE A 56 -3.57 -4.61 13.84
CA ILE A 56 -4.50 -5.42 14.65
C ILE A 56 -3.85 -5.88 15.97
N GLN A 57 -2.62 -6.40 15.90
CA GLN A 57 -1.90 -6.82 17.09
C GLN A 57 -1.64 -5.66 18.05
N SER A 58 -1.31 -4.48 17.51
CA SER A 58 -1.10 -3.27 18.30
C SER A 58 -2.38 -2.81 19.02
N VAL A 59 -3.54 -2.89 18.35
CA VAL A 59 -4.85 -2.64 18.99
C VAL A 59 -5.10 -3.63 20.12
N ASN A 60 -4.87 -4.93 19.89
CA ASN A 60 -5.08 -5.98 20.89
C ASN A 60 -4.19 -5.84 22.14
N THR A 61 -3.06 -5.15 22.01
CA THR A 61 -2.12 -4.88 23.11
C THR A 61 -2.24 -3.46 23.66
N ASN A 62 -3.30 -2.71 23.29
CA ASN A 62 -3.55 -1.32 23.67
C ASN A 62 -2.42 -0.35 23.26
N ASN A 63 -1.72 -0.65 22.16
CA ASN A 63 -0.67 0.19 21.60
C ASN A 63 -1.22 0.95 20.38
N TYR A 64 -2.06 1.94 20.60
CA TYR A 64 -2.90 2.57 19.58
C TYR A 64 -2.12 3.47 18.62
N SER A 65 -1.10 4.16 19.10
CA SER A 65 -0.23 4.97 18.26
C SER A 65 0.46 4.10 17.19
N TRP A 66 0.99 2.95 17.60
CA TRP A 66 1.58 2.00 16.67
C TRP A 66 0.55 1.30 15.79
N ALA A 67 -0.67 1.09 16.28
CA ALA A 67 -1.77 0.61 15.44
C ALA A 67 -2.03 1.55 14.28
N PHE A 68 -2.09 2.86 14.55
CA PHE A 68 -2.24 3.87 13.50
C PHE A 68 -1.04 3.90 12.53
N ILE A 69 0.18 3.92 13.05
CA ILE A 69 1.40 3.93 12.23
C ILE A 69 1.46 2.72 11.30
N ASN A 70 1.15 1.53 11.82
CA ASN A 70 1.11 0.31 11.01
C ASN A 70 0.00 0.35 9.95
N SER A 71 -1.17 0.88 10.29
CA SER A 71 -2.26 1.10 9.34
C SER A 71 -1.87 2.07 8.22
N TYR A 72 -1.22 3.18 8.56
CA TYR A 72 -0.67 4.13 7.59
C TYR A 72 0.31 3.45 6.62
N TYR A 73 1.24 2.63 7.12
CA TYR A 73 2.16 1.88 6.24
C TYR A 73 1.43 0.86 5.37
N SER A 74 0.36 0.25 5.86
CA SER A 74 -0.49 -0.63 5.05
C SER A 74 -1.08 0.13 3.85
N VAL A 75 -1.68 1.30 4.10
CA VAL A 75 -2.20 2.19 3.04
C VAL A 75 -1.10 2.58 2.07
N PHE A 76 0.07 3.00 2.57
CA PHE A 76 1.20 3.37 1.74
C PHE A 76 1.63 2.25 0.78
N PHE A 77 1.71 1.01 1.27
CA PHE A 77 2.06 -0.13 0.43
C PHE A 77 0.95 -0.46 -0.58
N PHE A 78 -0.33 -0.37 -0.20
CA PHE A 78 -1.44 -0.59 -1.13
C PHE A 78 -1.53 0.49 -2.21
N CYS A 79 -1.22 1.76 -1.91
CA CYS A 79 -1.05 2.79 -2.93
C CYS A 79 0.02 2.38 -3.96
N LYS A 80 1.16 1.84 -3.51
CA LYS A 80 2.20 1.34 -4.43
C LYS A 80 1.73 0.17 -5.27
N VAL A 81 0.93 -0.74 -4.71
CA VAL A 81 0.33 -1.86 -5.48
C VAL A 81 -0.56 -1.31 -6.60
N LEU A 82 -1.46 -0.39 -6.28
CA LEU A 82 -2.40 0.17 -7.25
C LEU A 82 -1.68 0.95 -8.35
N ILE A 83 -0.69 1.77 -8.00
CA ILE A 83 0.18 2.46 -8.95
C ILE A 83 0.86 1.45 -9.90
N SER A 84 1.40 0.36 -9.34
CA SER A 84 2.07 -0.68 -10.14
C SER A 84 1.11 -1.47 -11.03
N ASN A 85 -0.15 -1.65 -10.61
CA ASN A 85 -1.18 -2.31 -11.43
C ASN A 85 -1.49 -1.54 -12.72
N TRP A 86 -1.26 -0.22 -12.73
CA TRP A 86 -1.41 0.66 -13.89
C TRP A 86 -0.10 0.85 -14.66
N ASP A 87 0.87 -0.05 -14.47
CA ASP A 87 2.19 -0.04 -15.09
C ASP A 87 3.05 1.17 -14.72
N TYR A 88 2.82 1.80 -13.56
CA TYR A 88 3.67 2.87 -13.08
C TYR A 88 4.63 2.40 -11.99
N GLY A 89 5.85 2.93 -12.00
CA GLY A 89 6.87 2.66 -11.00
C GLY A 89 7.63 3.92 -10.57
N ILE A 90 8.35 3.81 -9.45
CA ILE A 90 9.26 4.85 -8.98
C ILE A 90 10.66 4.29 -9.02
N TYR A 91 11.55 5.01 -9.70
CA TYR A 91 12.96 4.67 -9.85
C TYR A 91 13.83 5.80 -9.33
N TYR A 92 14.88 5.49 -8.61
CA TYR A 92 15.81 6.47 -8.07
C TYR A 92 17.15 6.45 -8.81
N ILE A 93 17.57 7.60 -9.32
CA ILE A 93 18.91 7.82 -9.84
C ILE A 93 19.67 8.67 -8.81
N GLY A 94 20.54 8.05 -8.05
CA GLY A 94 21.10 8.66 -6.83
C GLY A 94 19.99 8.93 -5.83
N THR A 95 19.81 10.18 -5.44
CA THR A 95 18.73 10.63 -4.54
C THR A 95 17.51 11.19 -5.27
N THR A 96 17.57 11.32 -6.59
CA THR A 96 16.50 11.91 -7.39
C THR A 96 15.48 10.85 -7.79
N PRO A 97 14.19 11.00 -7.41
CA PRO A 97 13.13 10.12 -7.85
C PRO A 97 12.67 10.42 -9.27
N TYR A 98 12.36 9.38 -10.01
CA TYR A 98 11.71 9.42 -11.32
C TYR A 98 10.44 8.59 -11.28
N PHE A 99 9.35 9.15 -11.79
CA PHE A 99 8.11 8.42 -12.01
C PHE A 99 8.11 7.92 -13.46
N ILE A 100 7.85 6.64 -13.64
CA ILE A 100 7.94 5.99 -14.93
C ILE A 100 6.67 5.23 -15.26
N LYS A 101 6.18 5.35 -16.48
CA LYS A 101 5.21 4.42 -17.03
C LYS A 101 5.95 3.33 -17.79
N VAL A 102 5.73 2.09 -17.42
CA VAL A 102 6.40 0.94 -18.05
C VAL A 102 5.67 0.57 -19.34
N ALA A 103 5.81 1.43 -20.33
CA ALA A 103 5.23 1.29 -21.67
C ALA A 103 6.20 1.78 -22.73
N LYS A 104 5.93 1.37 -23.97
CA LYS A 104 6.74 1.74 -25.14
C LYS A 104 6.73 3.25 -25.37
N GLY A 105 7.91 3.85 -25.52
CA GLY A 105 8.07 5.27 -25.86
C GLY A 105 7.82 6.24 -24.70
N GLU A 106 7.46 5.74 -23.52
CA GLU A 106 7.23 6.58 -22.34
C GLU A 106 8.53 7.06 -21.73
N SER A 107 8.58 8.33 -21.38
CA SER A 107 9.74 8.97 -20.76
C SER A 107 9.63 8.97 -19.24
N PHE A 108 10.79 8.93 -18.58
CA PHE A 108 10.89 9.06 -17.14
C PHE A 108 10.65 10.51 -16.72
N THR A 109 9.70 10.73 -15.85
CA THR A 109 9.41 12.07 -15.33
C THR A 109 10.17 12.29 -14.03
N LYS A 110 11.05 13.31 -14.01
CA LYS A 110 11.75 13.69 -12.79
C LYS A 110 10.77 14.25 -11.76
N GLU A 111 10.88 13.79 -10.55
CA GLU A 111 10.02 14.20 -9.43
C GLU A 111 10.87 14.77 -8.27
N SER A 112 10.19 15.31 -7.27
CA SER A 112 10.77 15.83 -6.04
C SER A 112 10.03 15.32 -4.81
N GLY A 113 10.65 15.47 -3.64
CA GLY A 113 10.07 15.02 -2.37
C GLY A 113 10.59 13.66 -1.90
N ASN A 114 10.18 13.27 -0.70
CA ASN A 114 10.50 11.96 -0.16
C ASN A 114 9.56 10.88 -0.72
N SER A 115 9.90 9.61 -0.48
CA SER A 115 9.14 8.46 -1.01
C SER A 115 7.65 8.49 -0.64
N HIS A 116 7.31 8.89 0.58
CA HIS A 116 5.91 8.91 1.04
C HIS A 116 5.12 9.99 0.32
N GLN A 117 5.65 11.22 0.29
CA GLN A 117 5.02 12.34 -0.41
C GLN A 117 4.82 12.03 -1.89
N LEU A 118 5.82 11.45 -2.54
CA LEU A 118 5.74 11.12 -3.96
C LEU A 118 4.69 10.04 -4.24
N VAL A 119 4.68 8.95 -3.47
CA VAL A 119 3.70 7.86 -3.66
C VAL A 119 2.29 8.39 -3.48
N PHE A 120 2.00 9.12 -2.42
CA PHE A 120 0.66 9.65 -2.17
C PHE A 120 0.24 10.70 -3.20
N LYS A 121 1.13 11.61 -3.56
CA LYS A 121 0.87 12.58 -4.64
C LYS A 121 0.49 11.85 -5.94
N LYS A 122 1.29 10.85 -6.35
CA LYS A 122 1.03 10.09 -7.59
C LYS A 122 -0.21 9.23 -7.49
N PHE A 123 -0.50 8.67 -6.33
CA PHE A 123 -1.75 7.95 -6.10
C PHE A 123 -2.96 8.86 -6.28
N ILE A 124 -2.98 10.03 -5.64
CA ILE A 124 -4.07 11.01 -5.78
C ILE A 124 -4.22 11.45 -7.25
N GLU A 125 -3.11 11.78 -7.94
CA GLU A 125 -3.13 12.18 -9.35
C GLU A 125 -3.74 11.11 -10.26
N LEU A 126 -3.40 9.84 -10.07
CA LEU A 126 -3.88 8.73 -10.90
C LEU A 126 -5.32 8.32 -10.59
N PHE A 127 -5.71 8.35 -9.32
CA PHE A 127 -6.96 7.79 -8.82
C PHE A 127 -7.99 8.85 -8.37
N LYS A 128 -7.80 10.11 -8.73
CA LYS A 128 -8.68 11.24 -8.32
C LYS A 128 -10.15 11.10 -8.72
N HIS A 129 -10.47 10.23 -9.66
CA HIS A 129 -11.83 9.96 -10.14
C HIS A 129 -12.35 8.60 -9.69
N GLU A 130 -11.61 7.90 -8.88
CA GLU A 130 -11.97 6.59 -8.34
C GLU A 130 -12.50 6.72 -6.91
N ASP A 131 -13.26 5.73 -6.46
CA ASP A 131 -13.87 5.69 -5.13
C ASP A 131 -12.87 5.56 -3.96
N PHE A 132 -11.57 5.65 -4.25
CA PHE A 132 -10.52 5.65 -3.23
C PHE A 132 -10.27 7.01 -2.59
N ILE A 133 -10.61 8.08 -3.28
CA ILE A 133 -10.37 9.44 -2.80
C ILE A 133 -11.69 9.98 -2.27
N GLY A 134 -11.78 10.06 -0.97
CA GLY A 134 -12.90 10.64 -0.24
C GLY A 134 -12.41 11.68 0.76
N GLU A 135 -13.33 12.40 1.37
CA GLU A 135 -13.03 13.43 2.36
C GLU A 135 -13.19 12.89 3.78
N ILE A 136 -12.21 13.20 4.63
CA ILE A 136 -12.24 13.00 6.06
C ILE A 136 -11.84 14.34 6.69
N GLU A 137 -12.67 14.93 7.56
CA GLU A 137 -12.41 16.22 8.22
C GLU A 137 -12.05 17.33 7.21
N ASN A 138 -12.75 17.43 6.06
CA ASN A 138 -12.49 18.39 4.98
C ASN A 138 -11.11 18.26 4.30
N THR A 139 -10.48 17.11 4.42
CA THR A 139 -9.19 16.78 3.80
C THR A 139 -9.35 15.46 3.05
N ASN A 140 -8.67 15.29 1.91
CA ASN A 140 -8.70 13.96 1.29
C ASN A 140 -8.08 12.92 2.24
N ASN A 141 -8.64 11.71 2.20
CA ASN A 141 -8.30 10.63 3.12
C ASN A 141 -6.79 10.29 3.14
N ILE A 142 -6.09 10.38 2.02
CA ILE A 142 -4.65 10.09 1.91
C ILE A 142 -3.83 11.15 2.65
N ASP A 143 -4.15 12.43 2.45
CA ASP A 143 -3.50 13.53 3.16
C ASP A 143 -3.85 13.49 4.65
N TRP A 144 -5.09 13.11 5.00
CA TRP A 144 -5.49 12.89 6.39
C TRP A 144 -4.59 11.84 7.08
N PHE A 145 -4.37 10.67 6.44
CA PHE A 145 -3.47 9.64 6.96
C PHE A 145 -2.05 10.17 7.15
N ASN A 146 -1.55 10.96 6.21
CA ASN A 146 -0.21 11.53 6.30
C ASN A 146 -0.09 12.56 7.44
N HIS A 147 -1.07 13.44 7.60
CA HIS A 147 -1.10 14.44 8.67
C HIS A 147 -1.20 13.77 10.06
N LYS A 148 -2.09 12.80 10.24
CA LYS A 148 -2.24 12.08 11.51
C LYS A 148 -0.97 11.29 11.88
N ARG A 149 -0.31 10.67 10.90
CA ARG A 149 0.99 10.01 11.13
C ARG A 149 2.06 10.99 11.58
N GLU A 150 2.13 12.20 10.98
CA GLU A 150 3.08 13.24 11.41
C GLU A 150 2.74 13.77 12.80
N GLU A 151 1.46 13.94 13.11
CA GLU A 151 1.00 14.33 14.42
C GLU A 151 1.46 13.32 15.48
N ILE A 152 1.18 12.03 15.28
CA ILE A 152 1.55 10.95 16.22
C ILE A 152 3.06 10.85 16.40
N ASN A 153 3.85 10.93 15.31
CA ASN A 153 5.29 10.73 15.41
C ASN A 153 6.06 11.94 15.96
N TYR A 154 5.57 13.16 15.75
CA TYR A 154 6.39 14.35 15.98
C TYR A 154 5.74 15.45 16.82
N ARG A 155 4.41 15.41 17.01
CA ARG A 155 3.70 16.53 17.65
C ARG A 155 3.03 16.14 18.96
N LEU A 156 2.68 14.86 19.16
CA LEU A 156 2.10 14.40 20.40
C LEU A 156 3.20 14.04 21.39
N SER A 157 3.13 14.64 22.58
CA SER A 157 4.00 14.31 23.69
C SER A 157 3.21 14.49 25.00
N PRO A 158 3.00 13.44 25.79
CA PRO A 158 3.32 12.04 25.53
C PRO A 158 2.45 11.42 24.43
N MET A 159 2.86 10.30 23.84
CA MET A 159 2.00 9.51 22.97
C MET A 159 0.69 9.14 23.69
N PRO A 160 -0.46 9.09 22.97
CA PRO A 160 -1.78 8.85 23.59
C PRO A 160 -1.96 7.41 24.13
N ASP A 161 -0.93 6.59 24.13
CA ASP A 161 -0.95 5.26 24.72
C ASP A 161 -0.75 5.31 26.25
N PRO A 162 -1.52 4.54 27.04
CA PRO A 162 -2.55 3.57 26.66
C PRO A 162 -3.97 4.14 26.56
N SER A 163 -4.14 5.46 26.54
CA SER A 163 -5.46 6.09 26.46
C SER A 163 -5.82 6.34 25.00
N PRO A 164 -6.60 5.44 24.36
CA PRO A 164 -6.92 5.57 22.96
C PRO A 164 -7.84 6.76 22.70
N PRO A 165 -7.80 7.34 21.51
CA PRO A 165 -8.93 8.12 21.00
C PRO A 165 -10.22 7.29 21.14
N VAL A 166 -11.32 7.91 21.59
CA VAL A 166 -12.61 7.26 21.91
C VAL A 166 -13.08 6.20 20.89
N PRO A 167 -12.85 6.37 19.58
CA PRO A 167 -13.23 5.39 18.58
C PRO A 167 -12.51 4.05 18.72
N LEU A 168 -11.21 4.06 18.97
CA LEU A 168 -10.38 2.83 19.08
C LEU A 168 -10.81 1.93 20.24
N TYR A 169 -11.16 2.52 21.37
CA TYR A 169 -11.59 1.80 22.56
C TYR A 169 -12.83 0.92 22.29
N LYS A 170 -13.75 1.38 21.45
CA LYS A 170 -14.96 0.62 21.07
C LYS A 170 -14.66 -0.59 20.19
N TYR A 171 -13.54 -0.58 19.45
CA TYR A 171 -13.18 -1.63 18.47
C TYR A 171 -12.36 -2.75 19.08
N CYS A 172 -11.64 -2.50 20.17
CA CYS A 172 -10.78 -3.51 20.83
C CYS A 172 -11.52 -4.78 21.22
N ASN A 173 -12.81 -4.70 21.52
CA ASN A 173 -13.59 -5.83 22.03
C ASN A 173 -14.15 -6.77 20.95
N ASP A 174 -14.12 -6.41 19.66
CA ASP A 174 -14.67 -7.26 18.59
C ASP A 174 -14.10 -6.91 17.19
N ILE A 175 -12.79 -6.90 17.10
CA ILE A 175 -12.08 -6.52 15.85
C ILE A 175 -12.49 -7.38 14.65
N ARG A 176 -12.75 -8.68 14.87
CA ARG A 176 -13.18 -9.60 13.78
C ARG A 176 -14.49 -9.15 13.14
N LYS A 177 -15.47 -8.80 13.98
CA LYS A 177 -16.77 -8.31 13.53
C LYS A 177 -16.65 -7.00 12.76
N TRP A 178 -15.77 -6.11 13.22
CA TRP A 178 -15.51 -4.85 12.53
C TRP A 178 -14.85 -5.07 11.18
N ILE A 179 -13.85 -5.93 11.07
CA ILE A 179 -13.20 -6.22 9.78
C ILE A 179 -14.19 -6.81 8.78
N VAL A 180 -15.09 -7.71 9.20
CA VAL A 180 -16.15 -8.22 8.34
C VAL A 180 -17.07 -7.09 7.85
N ARG A 181 -17.41 -6.14 8.70
CA ARG A 181 -18.19 -4.94 8.30
C ARG A 181 -17.43 -4.10 7.29
N TYR A 182 -16.15 -3.80 7.55
CA TYR A 182 -15.31 -3.02 6.65
C TYR A 182 -15.14 -3.66 5.26
N MET A 183 -15.17 -4.98 5.19
CA MET A 183 -15.13 -5.70 3.90
C MET A 183 -16.44 -5.58 3.11
N ASN A 184 -17.56 -5.33 3.78
CA ASN A 184 -18.89 -5.33 3.17
C ASN A 184 -19.48 -3.93 2.98
N ASP A 185 -18.92 -2.91 3.64
CA ASP A 185 -19.43 -1.56 3.59
C ASP A 185 -18.28 -0.53 3.62
N SER A 186 -18.11 0.17 2.51
CA SER A 186 -17.04 1.16 2.32
C SER A 186 -17.30 2.49 3.05
N ILE A 187 -18.49 2.73 3.58
CA ILE A 187 -18.83 3.97 4.31
C ILE A 187 -17.87 4.21 5.49
N TYR A 188 -17.44 3.13 6.15
CA TYR A 188 -16.47 3.20 7.25
C TYR A 188 -15.07 3.66 6.82
N SER A 189 -14.75 3.53 5.53
CA SER A 189 -13.43 3.90 4.98
C SER A 189 -13.19 5.41 4.99
N PHE A 190 -14.26 6.20 5.10
CA PHE A 190 -14.23 7.65 5.12
C PHE A 190 -14.80 8.25 6.41
N ASP A 191 -15.15 7.43 7.38
CA ASP A 191 -15.52 7.85 8.73
C ASP A 191 -14.26 8.05 9.58
N GLU A 192 -14.06 9.25 10.12
CA GLU A 192 -12.87 9.62 10.92
C GLU A 192 -12.54 8.60 12.00
N SER A 193 -13.57 8.07 12.65
CA SER A 193 -13.41 7.15 13.77
C SER A 193 -13.02 5.74 13.37
N HIS A 194 -13.23 5.36 12.10
CA HIS A 194 -13.00 4.01 11.58
C HIS A 194 -11.92 3.93 10.50
N CYS A 195 -11.72 5.02 9.73
CA CYS A 195 -10.97 4.99 8.48
C CYS A 195 -9.57 4.36 8.60
N TYR A 196 -8.86 4.59 9.67
CA TYR A 196 -7.51 4.04 9.83
C TYR A 196 -7.48 2.50 9.94
N MET A 197 -8.58 1.85 10.36
CA MET A 197 -8.71 0.38 10.30
C MET A 197 -9.51 -0.08 9.09
N ALA A 198 -10.48 0.71 8.65
CA ALA A 198 -11.39 0.35 7.55
C ALA A 198 -10.77 0.56 6.17
N PHE A 199 -10.08 1.67 5.95
CA PHE A 199 -9.54 2.02 4.64
C PHE A 199 -8.49 1.02 4.11
N PRO A 200 -7.54 0.50 4.92
CA PRO A 200 -6.66 -0.58 4.47
C PRO A 200 -7.42 -1.83 4.01
N VAL A 201 -8.51 -2.20 4.70
CA VAL A 201 -9.35 -3.35 4.31
C VAL A 201 -10.06 -3.09 2.99
N TYR A 202 -10.60 -1.89 2.81
CA TYR A 202 -11.23 -1.47 1.57
C TYR A 202 -10.25 -1.55 0.39
N MET A 203 -9.07 -0.96 0.51
CA MET A 203 -8.02 -1.02 -0.52
C MET A 203 -7.61 -2.46 -0.83
N MET A 204 -7.41 -3.28 0.20
CA MET A 204 -7.03 -4.69 0.05
C MET A 204 -8.12 -5.49 -0.71
N SER A 205 -9.38 -5.31 -0.35
CA SER A 205 -10.51 -5.98 -1.01
C SER A 205 -10.61 -5.57 -2.47
N TYR A 206 -10.43 -4.30 -2.77
CA TYR A 206 -10.42 -3.80 -4.15
C TYR A 206 -9.24 -4.38 -4.96
N ILE A 207 -8.04 -4.41 -4.39
CA ILE A 207 -6.87 -4.98 -5.06
C ILE A 207 -7.13 -6.46 -5.42
N ILE A 208 -7.67 -7.22 -4.48
CA ILE A 208 -8.00 -8.64 -4.71
C ILE A 208 -9.01 -8.78 -5.85
N GLN A 209 -10.09 -8.00 -5.81
CA GLN A 209 -11.13 -8.04 -6.85
C GLN A 209 -10.57 -7.63 -8.22
N TYR A 210 -9.79 -6.53 -8.27
CA TYR A 210 -9.17 -6.05 -9.50
C TYR A 210 -8.27 -7.12 -10.15
N LEU A 211 -7.50 -7.85 -9.35
CA LEU A 211 -6.59 -8.87 -9.84
C LEU A 211 -7.35 -10.09 -10.35
N TYR A 212 -8.42 -10.47 -9.65
CA TYR A 212 -9.32 -11.53 -10.08
C TYR A 212 -9.96 -11.22 -11.45
N ASP A 213 -10.56 -10.04 -11.59
CA ASP A 213 -11.26 -9.62 -12.80
C ASP A 213 -10.31 -9.52 -14.01
N ASN A 214 -9.04 -9.20 -13.76
CA ASN A 214 -8.01 -9.11 -14.79
C ASN A 214 -7.24 -10.42 -15.04
N LYS A 215 -7.70 -11.55 -14.46
CA LYS A 215 -7.08 -12.88 -14.58
C LYS A 215 -5.58 -12.89 -14.24
N LYS A 216 -5.17 -12.06 -13.30
CA LYS A 216 -3.78 -11.99 -12.81
C LYS A 216 -3.59 -12.97 -11.65
N ASN A 217 -3.93 -14.24 -11.88
CA ASN A 217 -4.03 -15.30 -10.88
C ASN A 217 -2.68 -15.70 -10.24
N GLU A 218 -1.56 -15.34 -10.87
CA GLU A 218 -0.20 -15.61 -10.34
C GLU A 218 0.31 -14.50 -9.42
N PHE A 219 -0.59 -13.69 -8.88
CA PHE A 219 -0.27 -12.48 -8.12
C PHE A 219 0.51 -12.74 -6.83
N ILE A 220 0.23 -13.82 -6.11
CA ILE A 220 0.96 -14.17 -4.89
C ILE A 220 1.50 -15.59 -5.02
N SER A 221 2.82 -15.75 -4.91
CA SER A 221 3.44 -17.07 -4.90
C SER A 221 3.03 -17.88 -3.67
N GLU A 222 3.09 -19.20 -3.76
CA GLU A 222 2.81 -20.09 -2.61
C GLU A 222 3.73 -19.80 -1.44
N GLU A 223 4.99 -19.46 -1.72
CA GLU A 223 5.97 -19.07 -0.71
C GLU A 223 5.55 -17.82 0.07
N LEU A 224 4.98 -16.82 -0.62
CA LEU A 224 4.46 -15.61 0.03
C LEU A 224 3.20 -15.92 0.86
N LEU A 225 2.32 -16.80 0.41
CA LEU A 225 1.16 -17.25 1.20
C LEU A 225 1.59 -18.01 2.46
N ILE A 226 2.59 -18.88 2.34
CA ILE A 226 3.17 -19.59 3.48
C ILE A 226 3.81 -18.58 4.46
N HIS A 227 4.52 -17.58 3.93
CA HIS A 227 5.12 -16.52 4.73
C HIS A 227 4.07 -15.72 5.49
N LEU A 228 2.97 -15.33 4.84
CA LEU A 228 1.86 -14.64 5.47
C LEU A 228 1.25 -15.50 6.59
N ARG A 229 0.89 -16.75 6.31
CA ARG A 229 0.31 -17.69 7.29
C ARG A 229 1.23 -17.90 8.50
N LYS A 230 2.53 -18.00 8.28
CA LYS A 230 3.52 -18.19 9.34
C LYS A 230 3.66 -16.98 10.27
N ASN A 231 3.51 -15.77 9.73
CA ASN A 231 3.72 -14.53 10.47
C ASN A 231 2.43 -13.94 11.06
N ILE A 232 1.27 -14.43 10.60
CA ILE A 232 -0.02 -13.98 11.09
C ILE A 232 -0.61 -15.07 11.98
N ALA A 233 -0.43 -14.93 13.28
CA ALA A 233 -1.01 -15.81 14.31
C ALA A 233 -2.50 -15.49 14.53
N ASP A 234 -3.31 -15.64 13.47
CA ASP A 234 -4.72 -15.29 13.51
C ASP A 234 -5.55 -16.48 12.94
N ALA A 235 -5.25 -17.70 13.40
CA ALA A 235 -5.93 -18.91 12.94
C ALA A 235 -7.46 -18.74 13.00
N ASN A 236 -8.12 -18.86 11.84
CA ASN A 236 -9.54 -18.56 11.63
C ASN A 236 -9.96 -17.11 11.87
N GLY A 237 -9.02 -16.18 11.87
CA GLY A 237 -9.29 -14.75 11.99
C GLY A 237 -9.61 -14.08 10.65
N PRO A 238 -9.83 -12.74 10.68
CA PRO A 238 -10.14 -11.98 9.47
C PRO A 238 -9.02 -11.98 8.43
N ILE A 239 -7.77 -11.99 8.86
CA ILE A 239 -6.63 -12.04 7.94
C ILE A 239 -6.51 -13.42 7.30
N ASP A 240 -6.75 -14.49 8.04
CA ASP A 240 -6.82 -15.84 7.48
C ASP A 240 -7.95 -15.95 6.42
N SER A 241 -9.09 -15.30 6.65
CA SER A 241 -10.18 -15.21 5.66
C SER A 241 -9.75 -14.49 4.38
N ILE A 242 -8.96 -13.41 4.50
CA ILE A 242 -8.40 -12.69 3.37
C ILE A 242 -7.39 -13.55 2.61
N ILE A 243 -6.48 -14.22 3.34
CA ILE A 243 -5.51 -15.15 2.74
C ILE A 243 -6.20 -16.30 2.03
N LYS A 244 -7.30 -16.83 2.58
CA LYS A 244 -8.11 -17.86 1.90
C LYS A 244 -8.72 -17.33 0.61
N LYS A 245 -9.33 -16.15 0.62
CA LYS A 245 -9.83 -15.51 -0.62
C LYS A 245 -8.73 -15.37 -1.67
N ILE A 246 -7.53 -14.93 -1.28
CA ILE A 246 -6.38 -14.83 -2.18
C ILE A 246 -5.99 -16.22 -2.74
N ALA A 247 -5.99 -17.25 -1.89
CA ALA A 247 -5.69 -18.61 -2.30
C ALA A 247 -6.76 -19.19 -3.27
N ASP A 248 -8.04 -18.90 -3.00
CA ASP A 248 -9.16 -19.32 -3.85
C ASP A 248 -9.13 -18.66 -5.24
N LEU A 249 -8.51 -17.50 -5.38
CA LEU A 249 -8.30 -16.85 -6.68
C LEU A 249 -7.27 -17.56 -7.58
N ARG A 250 -6.55 -18.56 -7.06
CA ARG A 250 -5.57 -19.35 -7.80
C ARG A 250 -6.15 -20.62 -8.46
N LEU A 251 -7.36 -21.01 -8.08
CA LEU A 251 -8.07 -22.17 -8.64
C LEU A 251 -8.94 -21.75 -9.82
#